data_d4a178f134031f6f756e6ef7e197393c
#
_entry.id   d4a178f134031f6f756e6ef7e197393c
#
_cell.length_a   1.000
_cell.length_b   1.000
_cell.length_c   1.000
_cell.angle_alpha   90.00
_cell.angle_beta   90.00
_cell.angle_gamma   90.00
#
_symmetry.space_group_name_H-M   'P 1'
#
loop_
_entity.id
_entity.type
_entity.pdbx_description
1 polymer ?
#
loop_
_entity_poly.entity_id
_entity_poly.type
_entity_poly.pdbx_seq_one_letter_code
_entity_poly.pdbx_strand_id
1 'polypeptide(L)'
;MYKNIYLKRGKEESLKRFHPWIFSGAIARTDEGIEDGDTVRVITSADTFIAVGHYQIGSIAVRVLSFDNIEIGAAFWEERLAEALKMRLAIGIADNSENNTFRLVHGEGDNLPGLVVDCYGKTAVMQAHSVGMHIHRKEIAEALMKVCEGRIENVFYKSETTLPYKADLG
;
A
#
# COMPACT_ATOMS: atom_id res chain seq x y z
N MET A 1 -10.26 4.53 -15.55
CA MET A 1 -10.17 3.04 -15.55
C MET A 1 -8.68 2.70 -15.50
N TYR A 2 -8.24 1.83 -14.60
CA TYR A 2 -6.84 1.45 -14.46
C TYR A 2 -6.35 0.67 -15.69
N LYS A 3 -5.08 0.85 -16.05
CA LYS A 3 -4.38 0.07 -17.08
C LYS A 3 -4.12 -1.35 -16.59
N ASN A 4 -3.91 -2.28 -17.50
CA ASN A 4 -3.76 -3.69 -17.19
C ASN A 4 -2.32 -4.17 -17.36
N ILE A 5 -1.94 -5.08 -16.45
CA ILE A 5 -0.74 -5.92 -16.55
C ILE A 5 -1.20 -7.36 -16.70
N TYR A 6 -0.63 -8.07 -17.67
CA TYR A 6 -1.03 -9.43 -18.00
C TYR A 6 0.06 -10.42 -17.59
N LEU A 7 -0.34 -11.46 -16.86
CA LEU A 7 0.57 -12.49 -16.36
C LEU A 7 0.85 -13.55 -17.44
N LYS A 8 2.03 -14.13 -17.36
CA LYS A 8 2.36 -15.38 -18.06
C LYS A 8 1.53 -16.51 -17.47
N ARG A 9 1.23 -17.50 -18.30
CA ARG A 9 0.49 -18.71 -17.89
C ARG A 9 1.15 -19.40 -16.70
N GLY A 10 0.35 -19.70 -15.67
CA GLY A 10 0.78 -20.37 -14.45
C GLY A 10 1.47 -19.47 -13.43
N LYS A 11 1.61 -18.15 -13.70
CA LYS A 11 2.21 -17.20 -12.75
C LYS A 11 1.21 -16.59 -11.76
N GLU A 12 -0.07 -16.90 -11.93
CA GLU A 12 -1.15 -16.54 -11.01
C GLU A 12 -1.20 -17.38 -9.72
N GLU A 13 -0.48 -18.50 -9.65
CA GLU A 13 -0.61 -19.44 -8.52
C GLU A 13 -0.19 -18.87 -7.17
N SER A 14 0.80 -17.98 -7.13
CA SER A 14 1.18 -17.29 -5.89
C SER A 14 0.09 -16.30 -5.45
N LEU A 15 -0.55 -15.62 -6.39
CA LEU A 15 -1.63 -14.66 -6.12
C LEU A 15 -2.90 -15.35 -5.61
N LYS A 16 -3.23 -16.54 -6.11
CA LYS A 16 -4.32 -17.38 -5.59
C LYS A 16 -4.11 -17.78 -4.12
N ARG A 17 -2.87 -17.71 -3.65
CA ARG A 17 -2.49 -17.91 -2.24
C ARG A 17 -2.26 -16.58 -1.50
N PHE A 18 -2.79 -15.49 -2.03
CA PHE A 18 -2.72 -14.15 -1.45
C PHE A 18 -1.30 -13.60 -1.28
N HIS A 19 -0.34 -14.01 -2.12
CA HIS A 19 1.01 -13.42 -2.09
C HIS A 19 0.94 -11.99 -2.61
N PRO A 20 1.46 -10.98 -1.85
CA PRO A 20 1.24 -9.57 -2.16
C PRO A 20 2.17 -9.02 -3.25
N TRP A 21 3.10 -9.80 -3.79
CA TRP A 21 4.08 -9.34 -4.77
C TRP A 21 3.99 -10.09 -6.09
N ILE A 22 4.09 -9.32 -7.18
CA ILE A 22 4.26 -9.84 -8.53
C ILE A 22 5.64 -9.44 -9.02
N PHE A 23 6.46 -10.44 -9.30
CA PHE A 23 7.80 -10.22 -9.82
C PHE A 23 7.76 -9.93 -11.32
N SER A 24 8.70 -9.10 -11.83
CA SER A 24 8.79 -8.70 -13.23
C SER A 24 8.84 -9.89 -14.19
N GLY A 25 9.49 -10.98 -13.80
CA GLY A 25 9.55 -12.22 -14.59
C GLY A 25 8.20 -12.92 -14.79
N ALA A 26 7.17 -12.60 -14.01
CA ALA A 26 5.82 -13.14 -14.14
C ALA A 26 4.96 -12.39 -15.18
N ILE A 27 5.38 -11.20 -15.62
CA ILE A 27 4.62 -10.35 -16.54
C ILE A 27 4.88 -10.78 -17.98
N ALA A 28 3.81 -10.99 -18.74
CA ALA A 28 3.85 -11.28 -20.17
C ALA A 28 3.86 -10.00 -21.02
N ARG A 29 2.97 -9.06 -20.68
CA ARG A 29 2.81 -7.76 -21.35
C ARG A 29 2.11 -6.76 -20.43
N THR A 30 2.21 -5.50 -20.77
CA THR A 30 1.52 -4.38 -20.10
C THR A 30 0.76 -3.56 -21.13
N ASP A 31 -0.29 -2.86 -20.70
CA ASP A 31 -0.86 -1.79 -21.50
C ASP A 31 0.18 -0.67 -21.70
N GLU A 32 0.03 0.12 -22.76
CA GLU A 32 0.95 1.21 -23.07
C GLU A 32 0.85 2.35 -22.06
N GLY A 33 1.98 3.03 -21.82
CA GLY A 33 2.04 4.24 -21.00
C GLY A 33 1.80 4.00 -19.51
N ILE A 34 2.05 2.79 -18.98
CA ILE A 34 2.11 2.58 -17.52
C ILE A 34 3.38 3.23 -16.99
N GLU A 35 3.22 4.07 -15.98
CA GLU A 35 4.30 4.78 -15.31
C GLU A 35 4.55 4.22 -13.91
N ASP A 36 5.72 4.53 -13.37
CA ASP A 36 6.12 4.10 -12.04
C ASP A 36 5.21 4.70 -10.97
N GLY A 37 4.63 3.85 -10.13
CA GLY A 37 3.65 4.22 -9.11
C GLY A 37 2.18 4.16 -9.54
N ASP A 38 1.90 3.93 -10.83
CA ASP A 38 0.53 3.79 -11.32
C ASP A 38 -0.22 2.67 -10.59
N THR A 39 -1.49 2.92 -10.29
CA THR A 39 -2.42 1.85 -9.90
C THR A 39 -2.82 1.06 -11.14
N VAL A 40 -2.63 -0.25 -11.09
CA VAL A 40 -2.84 -1.17 -12.22
C VAL A 40 -3.72 -2.35 -11.84
N ARG A 41 -4.44 -2.89 -12.80
CA ARG A 41 -5.14 -4.17 -12.69
C ARG A 41 -4.24 -5.30 -13.18
N VAL A 42 -4.31 -6.41 -12.52
CA VAL A 42 -3.57 -7.62 -12.90
C VAL A 42 -4.54 -8.63 -13.49
N ILE A 43 -4.22 -9.09 -14.69
CA ILE A 43 -5.05 -9.98 -15.49
C ILE A 43 -4.27 -11.29 -15.72
N THR A 44 -4.92 -12.41 -15.56
CA THR A 44 -4.33 -13.73 -15.82
C THR A 44 -4.18 -13.98 -17.32
N SER A 45 -3.45 -15.03 -17.68
CA SER A 45 -3.36 -15.48 -19.09
C SER A 45 -4.69 -15.97 -19.69
N ALA A 46 -5.71 -16.19 -18.86
CA ALA A 46 -7.07 -16.54 -19.26
C ALA A 46 -8.00 -15.31 -19.29
N ASP A 47 -7.43 -14.11 -19.33
CA ASP A 47 -8.15 -12.82 -19.42
C ASP A 47 -9.08 -12.55 -18.23
N THR A 48 -8.73 -13.08 -17.05
CA THR A 48 -9.50 -12.93 -15.81
C THR A 48 -8.78 -12.00 -14.86
N PHE A 49 -9.51 -11.06 -14.24
CA PHE A 49 -8.99 -10.20 -13.17
C PHE A 49 -8.54 -11.04 -11.97
N ILE A 50 -7.42 -10.67 -11.33
CA ILE A 50 -6.92 -11.36 -10.15
C ILE A 50 -6.48 -10.42 -9.03
N ALA A 51 -6.03 -9.21 -9.32
CA ALA A 51 -5.59 -8.25 -8.32
C ALA A 51 -5.56 -6.81 -8.85
N VAL A 52 -5.53 -5.85 -7.92
CA VAL A 52 -5.20 -4.45 -8.17
C VAL A 52 -4.03 -4.04 -7.26
N GLY A 53 -3.13 -3.21 -7.74
CA GLY A 53 -1.96 -2.79 -6.96
C GLY A 53 -1.15 -1.69 -7.63
N HIS A 54 -0.04 -1.31 -7.00
CA HIS A 54 0.88 -0.31 -7.53
C HIS A 54 1.98 -0.95 -8.38
N TYR A 55 2.13 -0.46 -9.59
CA TYR A 55 3.25 -0.80 -10.46
C TYR A 55 4.52 -0.09 -10.02
N GLN A 56 5.65 -0.77 -10.14
CA GLN A 56 6.97 -0.18 -9.91
C GLN A 56 8.03 -0.85 -10.78
N ILE A 57 8.88 -0.06 -11.41
CA ILE A 57 10.03 -0.56 -12.17
C ILE A 57 10.99 -1.25 -11.20
N GLY A 58 11.29 -2.52 -11.43
CA GLY A 58 12.18 -3.31 -10.58
C GLY A 58 11.82 -4.78 -10.54
N SER A 59 12.44 -5.52 -9.61
CA SER A 59 12.19 -6.95 -9.44
C SER A 59 10.77 -7.26 -8.95
N ILE A 60 10.25 -6.46 -8.00
CA ILE A 60 8.85 -6.51 -7.56
C ILE A 60 8.09 -5.49 -8.40
N ALA A 61 7.49 -5.96 -9.48
CA ALA A 61 6.85 -5.10 -10.47
C ALA A 61 5.43 -4.67 -10.07
N VAL A 62 4.71 -5.42 -9.23
CA VAL A 62 3.44 -4.98 -8.65
C VAL A 62 3.38 -5.35 -7.17
N ARG A 63 3.00 -4.39 -6.35
CA ARG A 63 2.61 -4.59 -4.96
C ARG A 63 1.09 -4.58 -4.89
N VAL A 64 0.52 -5.75 -4.58
CA VAL A 64 -0.93 -5.96 -4.55
C VAL A 64 -1.54 -5.23 -3.34
N LEU A 65 -2.58 -4.45 -3.59
CA LEU A 65 -3.38 -3.74 -2.59
C LEU A 65 -4.69 -4.48 -2.29
N SER A 66 -5.29 -5.09 -3.32
CA SER A 66 -6.50 -5.88 -3.15
C SER A 66 -6.57 -7.02 -4.19
N PHE A 67 -7.19 -8.12 -3.79
CA PHE A 67 -7.57 -9.23 -4.67
C PHE A 67 -8.99 -9.08 -5.20
N ASP A 68 -9.73 -8.09 -4.72
CA ASP A 68 -11.04 -7.71 -5.22
C ASP A 68 -10.92 -6.59 -6.26
N ASN A 69 -11.84 -6.58 -7.24
CA ASN A 69 -11.86 -5.57 -8.30
C ASN A 69 -12.50 -4.28 -7.78
N ILE A 70 -11.76 -3.54 -6.99
CA ILE A 70 -12.19 -2.31 -6.34
C ILE A 70 -11.39 -1.10 -6.84
N GLU A 71 -11.89 0.09 -6.57
CA GLU A 71 -11.17 1.33 -6.78
C GLU A 71 -10.30 1.67 -5.57
N ILE A 72 -9.03 2.05 -5.82
CA ILE A 72 -8.11 2.50 -4.79
C ILE A 72 -8.25 4.02 -4.65
N GLY A 73 -8.92 4.45 -3.60
CA GLY A 73 -9.20 5.85 -3.30
C GLY A 73 -9.43 6.04 -1.80
N ALA A 74 -10.01 7.16 -1.40
CA ALA A 74 -10.18 7.54 0.00
C ALA A 74 -10.82 6.45 0.87
N ALA A 75 -11.91 5.83 0.39
CA ALA A 75 -12.59 4.76 1.12
C ALA A 75 -11.70 3.53 1.36
N PHE A 76 -10.88 3.15 0.37
CA PHE A 76 -9.93 2.05 0.51
C PHE A 76 -8.88 2.36 1.59
N TRP A 77 -8.29 3.56 1.56
CA TRP A 77 -7.28 3.96 2.55
C TRP A 77 -7.87 4.00 3.96
N GLU A 78 -9.08 4.57 4.12
CA GLU A 78 -9.80 4.62 5.40
C GLU A 78 -10.05 3.21 5.95
N GLU A 79 -10.55 2.29 5.14
CA GLU A 79 -10.84 0.91 5.54
C GLU A 79 -9.56 0.19 6.01
N ARG A 80 -8.48 0.22 5.21
CA ARG A 80 -7.21 -0.43 5.55
C ARG A 80 -6.57 0.12 6.82
N LEU A 81 -6.60 1.43 6.99
CA LEU A 81 -6.06 2.08 8.18
C LEU A 81 -6.91 1.79 9.43
N ALA A 82 -8.24 1.73 9.27
CA ALA A 82 -9.13 1.35 10.36
C ALA A 82 -8.92 -0.11 10.80
N GLU A 83 -8.70 -1.04 9.86
CA GLU A 83 -8.34 -2.44 10.16
C GLU A 83 -7.02 -2.51 10.94
N ALA A 84 -6.00 -1.77 10.52
CA ALA A 84 -4.71 -1.70 11.21
C ALA A 84 -4.87 -1.15 12.64
N LEU A 85 -5.62 -0.06 12.82
CA LEU A 85 -5.89 0.50 14.14
C LEU A 85 -6.66 -0.48 15.02
N LYS A 86 -7.71 -1.11 14.49
CA LYS A 86 -8.51 -2.12 15.20
C LYS A 86 -7.64 -3.28 15.72
N MET A 87 -6.69 -3.73 14.93
CA MET A 87 -5.74 -4.76 15.36
C MET A 87 -4.90 -4.29 16.54
N ARG A 88 -4.35 -3.06 16.49
CA ARG A 88 -3.51 -2.49 17.57
C ARG A 88 -4.30 -2.24 18.84
N LEU A 89 -5.57 -1.87 18.74
CA LEU A 89 -6.49 -1.78 19.86
C LEU A 89 -6.77 -3.15 20.48
N ALA A 90 -7.07 -4.15 19.66
CA ALA A 90 -7.40 -5.50 20.11
C ALA A 90 -6.26 -6.17 20.90
N ILE A 91 -5.00 -5.88 20.55
CA ILE A 91 -3.81 -6.41 21.26
C ILE A 91 -3.28 -5.46 22.35
N GLY A 92 -3.98 -4.36 22.64
CA GLY A 92 -3.66 -3.44 23.74
C GLY A 92 -2.44 -2.53 23.51
N ILE A 93 -1.99 -2.38 22.25
CA ILE A 93 -0.84 -1.51 21.92
C ILE A 93 -1.27 -0.06 21.78
N ALA A 94 -2.39 0.20 21.12
CA ALA A 94 -2.83 1.57 20.81
C ALA A 94 -3.47 2.30 21.99
N ASP A 95 -3.93 1.60 23.02
CA ASP A 95 -4.53 2.16 24.23
C ASP A 95 -3.68 1.90 25.50
N ASN A 96 -2.38 1.82 25.34
CA ASN A 96 -1.48 1.62 26.47
C ASN A 96 -1.16 2.95 27.13
N SER A 97 -1.57 3.12 28.40
CA SER A 97 -1.35 4.35 29.18
C SER A 97 0.12 4.59 29.54
N GLU A 98 0.93 3.54 29.59
CA GLU A 98 2.35 3.61 29.93
C GLU A 98 3.24 3.84 28.71
N ASN A 99 2.74 3.52 27.50
CA ASN A 99 3.49 3.66 26.26
C ASN A 99 2.60 4.16 25.13
N ASN A 100 2.86 5.38 24.68
CA ASN A 100 2.15 6.03 23.57
C ASN A 100 2.92 5.95 22.23
N THR A 101 3.88 5.05 22.11
CA THR A 101 4.69 4.85 20.92
C THR A 101 4.49 3.45 20.38
N PHE A 102 3.97 3.35 19.15
CA PHE A 102 3.72 2.06 18.49
C PHE A 102 3.70 2.17 16.97
N ARG A 103 3.92 1.05 16.29
CA ARG A 103 3.73 0.96 14.85
C ARG A 103 2.28 0.68 14.50
N LEU A 104 1.65 1.65 13.84
CA LEU A 104 0.26 1.54 13.38
C LEU A 104 0.16 0.72 12.08
N VAL A 105 1.04 0.96 11.11
CA VAL A 105 1.08 0.24 9.84
C VAL A 105 2.46 -0.37 9.60
N HIS A 106 2.48 -1.64 9.24
CA HIS A 106 3.70 -2.39 8.93
C HIS A 106 3.61 -3.09 7.57
N GLY A 107 3.51 -2.30 6.52
CA GLY A 107 3.62 -2.77 5.14
C GLY A 107 2.67 -3.92 4.81
N GLU A 108 3.22 -5.00 4.31
CA GLU A 108 2.52 -6.21 3.89
C GLU A 108 1.72 -6.86 5.03
N GLY A 109 2.18 -6.73 6.26
CA GLY A 109 1.49 -7.28 7.44
C GLY A 109 0.13 -6.65 7.71
N ASP A 110 -0.10 -5.44 7.20
CA ASP A 110 -1.37 -4.70 7.29
C ASP A 110 -2.04 -4.52 5.92
N ASN A 111 -1.67 -5.33 4.92
CA ASN A 111 -2.18 -5.26 3.54
C ASN A 111 -1.97 -3.88 2.87
N LEU A 112 -0.92 -3.17 3.29
CA LEU A 112 -0.50 -1.87 2.75
C LEU A 112 0.98 -1.93 2.32
N PRO A 113 1.36 -2.79 1.36
CA PRO A 113 2.75 -3.02 0.99
C PRO A 113 3.45 -1.74 0.58
N GLY A 114 4.57 -1.45 1.24
CA GLY A 114 5.35 -0.24 1.01
C GLY A 114 4.93 0.97 1.85
N LEU A 115 4.01 0.82 2.82
CA LEU A 115 3.66 1.86 3.78
C LEU A 115 4.08 1.48 5.20
N VAL A 116 4.74 2.39 5.90
CA VAL A 116 5.02 2.29 7.35
C VAL A 116 4.48 3.53 8.03
N VAL A 117 3.78 3.34 9.14
CA VAL A 117 3.30 4.44 9.99
C VAL A 117 3.62 4.13 11.44
N ASP A 118 4.44 4.98 12.05
CA ASP A 118 4.79 4.93 13.46
C ASP A 118 4.12 6.08 14.21
N CYS A 119 3.45 5.78 15.31
CA CYS A 119 2.81 6.77 16.19
C CYS A 119 3.72 7.11 17.37
N TYR A 120 3.87 8.39 17.64
CA TYR A 120 4.59 8.97 18.78
C TYR A 120 3.66 9.98 19.48
N GLY A 121 2.97 9.56 20.52
CA GLY A 121 1.93 10.35 21.14
C GLY A 121 0.85 10.73 20.11
N LYS A 122 0.67 12.02 19.86
CA LYS A 122 -0.32 12.55 18.92
C LYS A 122 0.23 12.81 17.49
N THR A 123 1.43 12.34 17.19
CA THR A 123 2.05 12.50 15.87
C THR A 123 2.24 11.15 15.20
N ALA A 124 1.74 10.99 13.98
CA ALA A 124 2.04 9.87 13.12
C ALA A 124 3.21 10.23 12.17
N VAL A 125 4.24 9.39 12.14
CA VAL A 125 5.34 9.48 11.18
C VAL A 125 5.08 8.48 10.07
N MET A 126 4.80 8.98 8.88
CA MET A 126 4.46 8.18 7.70
C MET A 126 5.68 8.06 6.78
N GLN A 127 5.99 6.84 6.37
CA GLN A 127 7.07 6.53 5.42
C GLN A 127 6.54 5.71 4.25
N ALA A 128 6.82 6.17 3.03
CA ALA A 128 6.63 5.40 1.82
C ALA A 128 7.94 4.70 1.42
N HIS A 129 7.84 3.41 1.13
CA HIS A 129 8.92 2.56 0.64
C HIS A 129 8.70 2.15 -0.83
N SER A 130 7.65 2.68 -1.45
CA SER A 130 7.33 2.48 -2.87
C SER A 130 6.81 3.77 -3.48
N VAL A 131 6.97 3.89 -4.81
CA VAL A 131 6.54 5.09 -5.56
C VAL A 131 5.02 5.26 -5.48
N GLY A 132 4.25 4.17 -5.58
CA GLY A 132 2.80 4.23 -5.47
C GLY A 132 2.32 4.78 -4.12
N MET A 133 2.92 4.35 -3.00
CA MET A 133 2.60 4.91 -1.68
C MET A 133 3.01 6.37 -1.55
N HIS A 134 4.11 6.77 -2.19
CA HIS A 134 4.52 8.18 -2.23
C HIS A 134 3.52 9.06 -3.00
N ILE A 135 3.04 8.59 -4.16
CA ILE A 135 2.05 9.32 -4.97
C ILE A 135 0.77 9.56 -4.15
N HIS A 136 0.27 8.54 -3.46
CA HIS A 136 -0.94 8.60 -2.64
C HIS A 136 -0.74 9.17 -1.23
N ARG A 137 0.44 9.71 -0.89
CA ARG A 137 0.78 10.18 0.47
C ARG A 137 -0.21 11.16 1.08
N LYS A 138 -0.80 12.06 0.28
CA LYS A 138 -1.76 13.05 0.76
C LYS A 138 -3.09 12.40 1.13
N GLU A 139 -3.63 11.55 0.27
CA GLU A 139 -4.86 10.79 0.52
C GLU A 139 -4.72 9.88 1.74
N ILE A 140 -3.56 9.23 1.87
CA ILE A 140 -3.25 8.37 3.04
C ILE A 140 -3.18 9.21 4.32
N ALA A 141 -2.55 10.39 4.29
CA ALA A 141 -2.46 11.28 5.44
C ALA A 141 -3.86 11.80 5.87
N GLU A 142 -4.72 12.17 4.93
CA GLU A 142 -6.11 12.56 5.19
C GLU A 142 -6.91 11.42 5.81
N ALA A 143 -6.78 10.21 5.28
CA ALA A 143 -7.41 9.02 5.84
C ALA A 143 -6.90 8.69 7.25
N LEU A 144 -5.58 8.83 7.51
CA LEU A 144 -5.00 8.69 8.85
C LEU A 144 -5.62 9.66 9.85
N MET A 145 -5.73 10.94 9.50
CA MET A 145 -6.31 11.95 10.37
C MET A 145 -7.78 11.64 10.70
N LYS A 146 -8.54 11.14 9.71
CA LYS A 146 -9.93 10.78 9.88
C LYS A 146 -10.11 9.52 10.74
N VAL A 147 -9.38 8.44 10.43
CA VAL A 147 -9.48 7.16 11.13
C VAL A 147 -8.99 7.25 12.57
N CYS A 148 -7.95 8.06 12.80
CA CYS A 148 -7.33 8.26 14.11
C CYS A 148 -7.81 9.55 14.80
N GLU A 149 -9.03 10.02 14.50
CA GLU A 149 -9.59 11.23 15.11
C GLU A 149 -9.54 11.17 16.64
N GLY A 150 -9.05 12.26 17.27
CA GLY A 150 -8.82 12.36 18.72
C GLY A 150 -7.56 11.64 19.22
N ARG A 151 -6.90 10.80 18.42
CA ARG A 151 -5.64 10.11 18.76
C ARG A 151 -4.44 10.76 18.10
N ILE A 152 -4.55 11.12 16.81
CA ILE A 152 -3.50 11.76 16.01
C ILE A 152 -3.93 13.18 15.67
N GLU A 153 -3.05 14.14 15.91
CA GLU A 153 -3.24 15.55 15.58
C GLU A 153 -2.31 16.01 14.45
N ASN A 154 -1.23 15.27 14.21
CA ASN A 154 -0.22 15.62 13.21
C ASN A 154 0.23 14.39 12.42
N VAL A 155 0.42 14.57 11.12
CA VAL A 155 1.08 13.59 10.26
C VAL A 155 2.38 14.21 9.73
N PHE A 156 3.51 13.57 10.04
CA PHE A 156 4.82 13.94 9.52
C PHE A 156 5.26 12.93 8.46
N TYR A 157 5.48 13.39 7.22
CA TYR A 157 5.95 12.55 6.13
C TYR A 157 7.47 12.55 6.05
N LYS A 158 8.10 11.37 6.13
CA LYS A 158 9.55 11.21 6.16
C LYS A 158 9.98 10.08 5.21
N SER A 159 10.21 10.40 3.94
CA SER A 159 10.55 9.38 2.92
C SER A 159 11.79 9.73 2.07
N GLU A 160 12.59 10.70 2.45
CA GLU A 160 13.78 11.10 1.69
C GLU A 160 14.78 9.96 1.44
N THR A 161 14.85 8.99 2.37
CA THR A 161 15.81 7.88 2.31
C THR A 161 15.15 6.52 2.14
N THR A 162 13.82 6.43 2.10
CA THR A 162 13.07 5.17 2.05
C THR A 162 12.54 4.84 0.66
N LEU A 163 12.49 5.81 -0.23
CA LEU A 163 12.11 5.59 -1.62
C LEU A 163 13.20 4.83 -2.38
N PRO A 164 12.83 3.97 -3.35
CA PRO A 164 13.75 3.07 -4.03
C PRO A 164 14.81 3.80 -4.89
N TYR A 165 14.59 5.06 -5.21
CA TYR A 165 15.55 5.94 -5.87
C TYR A 165 15.28 7.39 -5.45
N LYS A 166 16.30 8.24 -5.58
CA LYS A 166 16.15 9.70 -5.43
C LYS A 166 15.37 10.24 -6.63
N ALA A 167 14.08 9.95 -6.69
CA ALA A 167 13.23 10.64 -7.61
C ALA A 167 12.95 12.01 -7.03
N ASP A 168 13.05 13.02 -7.86
CA ASP A 168 12.54 14.38 -7.58
C ASP A 168 11.00 14.29 -7.64
N LEU A 169 10.45 13.61 -6.65
CA LEU A 169 9.02 13.35 -6.51
C LEU A 169 8.38 14.49 -5.71
N GLY A 170 8.56 15.71 -6.18
CA GLY A 170 8.19 17.00 -5.59
C GLY A 170 6.99 17.11 -4.68
#